data_e4191c5a221db18b81839f05d4094050
#
_entry.id   e4191c5a221db18b81839f05d4094050
#
_cell.length_a   1.000
_cell.length_b   1.000
_cell.length_c   1.000
_cell.angle_alpha   90.00
_cell.angle_beta   90.00
_cell.angle_gamma   90.00
#
_symmetry.space_group_name_H-M   'P 1'
#
loop_
_entity.id
_entity.type
_entity.pdbx_description
1 polymer ?
#
loop_
_entity_poly.entity_id
_entity_poly.type
_entity_poly.pdbx_seq_one_letter_code
_entity_poly.pdbx_strand_id
1 'polypeptide(L)'
;VVYKPQNTDNMRSLFFTVAECSMTDYLLLLIGTVLVNNFVLVKFLGLCPFMGVSNKLDTAIGMSAATTFVLTLASVCSYLVNEYLLEPLGLMSLQTLSFILVIAVVVQFTEMVVHKTSPTLYRLLGIFLPLITTNCAVLGVALLNINEQHNFVQSIVYGLGAAIGFSLV
;
A
#
# COMPACT_ATOMS: atom_id res chain seq x y z
N VAL A 1 26.95 4.80 12.43
CA VAL A 1 27.65 3.63 11.85
C VAL A 1 26.82 3.20 10.66
N VAL A 2 27.23 3.62 9.46
CA VAL A 2 26.59 3.29 8.19
C VAL A 2 26.96 1.85 7.85
N TYR A 3 26.01 0.95 7.98
CA TYR A 3 26.15 -0.40 7.43
C TYR A 3 26.02 -0.31 5.90
N LYS A 4 27.14 -0.42 5.21
CA LYS A 4 27.20 -0.55 3.75
C LYS A 4 27.11 -2.05 3.42
N PRO A 5 26.03 -2.56 2.83
CA PRO A 5 26.01 -3.96 2.40
C PRO A 5 26.92 -4.13 1.19
N GLN A 6 28.07 -4.77 1.40
CA GLN A 6 28.89 -5.31 0.33
C GLN A 6 28.18 -6.58 -0.18
N ASN A 7 27.47 -6.45 -1.21
CA ASN A 7 27.14 -7.50 -2.21
C ASN A 7 25.85 -7.19 -3.00
N THR A 8 25.64 -5.93 -3.31
CA THR A 8 24.46 -5.49 -4.08
C THR A 8 24.60 -5.72 -5.59
N ASP A 9 25.82 -5.88 -6.08
CA ASP A 9 26.05 -5.95 -7.53
C ASP A 9 25.65 -7.32 -8.13
N ASN A 10 25.80 -8.39 -7.35
CA ASN A 10 25.41 -9.73 -7.81
C ASN A 10 23.91 -10.00 -7.67
N MET A 11 23.23 -9.35 -6.72
CA MET A 11 21.78 -9.39 -6.59
C MET A 11 21.10 -8.44 -7.59
N ARG A 12 21.73 -7.31 -7.90
CA ARG A 12 21.26 -6.40 -8.94
C ARG A 12 21.28 -7.03 -10.34
N SER A 13 22.34 -7.77 -10.66
CA SER A 13 22.40 -8.47 -11.95
C SER A 13 21.38 -9.61 -12.05
N LEU A 14 21.10 -10.32 -10.95
CA LEU A 14 20.05 -11.32 -10.90
C LEU A 14 18.65 -10.68 -10.99
N PHE A 15 18.45 -9.54 -10.33
CA PHE A 15 17.20 -8.77 -10.44
C PHE A 15 17.03 -8.12 -11.81
N PHE A 16 18.10 -7.69 -12.47
CA PHE A 16 18.02 -7.14 -13.82
C PHE A 16 17.71 -8.21 -14.88
N THR A 17 18.13 -9.45 -14.65
CA THR A 17 17.79 -10.58 -15.53
C THR A 17 16.33 -11.05 -15.32
N VAL A 18 15.78 -10.81 -14.13
CA VAL A 18 14.36 -11.05 -13.80
C VAL A 18 13.46 -9.88 -14.28
N ALA A 19 14.03 -8.74 -14.68
CA ALA A 19 13.29 -7.59 -15.21
C ALA A 19 12.80 -7.77 -16.66
N GLU A 20 13.14 -8.86 -17.34
CA GLU A 20 12.37 -9.35 -18.50
C GLU A 20 11.13 -10.09 -18.00
N CYS A 21 10.23 -9.31 -17.47
CA CYS A 21 9.06 -9.73 -16.74
C CYS A 21 8.09 -10.51 -17.61
N SER A 22 8.14 -11.82 -17.54
CA SER A 22 7.10 -12.73 -17.97
C SER A 22 5.85 -12.51 -17.09
N MET A 23 4.66 -12.64 -17.64
CA MET A 23 3.37 -12.63 -16.92
C MET A 23 3.39 -13.49 -15.64
N THR A 24 4.24 -14.51 -15.63
CA THR A 24 4.46 -15.44 -14.52
C THR A 24 5.03 -14.74 -13.27
N ASP A 25 5.91 -13.75 -13.46
CA ASP A 25 6.56 -13.06 -12.33
C ASP A 25 5.60 -12.12 -11.62
N TYR A 26 4.72 -11.45 -12.36
CA TYR A 26 3.65 -10.63 -11.76
C TYR A 26 2.63 -11.48 -11.01
N LEU A 27 2.30 -12.66 -11.54
CA LEU A 27 1.41 -13.60 -10.88
C LEU A 27 2.03 -14.16 -9.61
N LEU A 28 3.31 -14.51 -9.64
CA LEU A 28 4.08 -14.95 -8.47
C LEU A 28 4.20 -13.86 -7.41
N LEU A 29 4.43 -12.62 -7.82
CA LEU A 29 4.49 -11.47 -6.92
C LEU A 29 3.12 -11.25 -6.25
N LEU A 30 2.04 -11.34 -7.00
CA LEU A 30 0.67 -11.19 -6.49
C LEU A 30 0.32 -12.31 -5.52
N ILE A 31 0.57 -13.55 -5.86
CA ILE A 31 0.32 -14.70 -4.98
C ILE A 31 1.22 -14.63 -3.74
N GLY A 32 2.48 -14.25 -3.92
CA GLY A 32 3.43 -14.09 -2.83
C GLY A 32 2.99 -13.02 -1.82
N THR A 33 2.49 -11.88 -2.29
CA THR A 33 2.00 -10.80 -1.42
C THR A 33 0.68 -11.13 -0.73
N VAL A 34 -0.20 -11.86 -1.39
CA VAL A 34 -1.51 -12.24 -0.83
C VAL A 34 -1.38 -13.34 0.23
N LEU A 35 -0.60 -14.38 -0.05
CA LEU A 35 -0.55 -15.58 0.80
C LEU A 35 0.69 -15.66 1.68
N VAL A 36 1.88 -15.46 1.13
CA VAL A 36 3.15 -15.72 1.82
C VAL A 36 3.59 -14.51 2.64
N ASN A 37 3.62 -13.35 2.02
CA ASN A 37 4.02 -12.08 2.63
C ASN A 37 2.80 -11.18 2.92
N ASN A 38 1.72 -11.79 3.41
CA ASN A 38 0.57 -10.99 3.83
C ASN A 38 1.01 -10.06 4.96
N PHE A 39 1.01 -8.75 4.65
CA PHE A 39 1.53 -7.75 5.58
C PHE A 39 0.74 -7.67 6.89
N VAL A 40 -0.52 -8.09 6.89
CA VAL A 40 -1.33 -8.16 8.11
C VAL A 40 -0.81 -9.26 9.04
N LEU A 41 -0.50 -10.43 8.49
CA LEU A 41 -0.07 -11.60 9.27
C LEU A 41 1.43 -11.56 9.61
N VAL A 42 2.26 -11.09 8.69
CA VAL A 42 3.73 -11.08 8.85
C VAL A 42 4.23 -9.84 9.57
N LYS A 43 3.67 -8.68 9.25
CA LYS A 43 4.11 -7.38 9.79
C LYS A 43 3.17 -6.83 10.87
N PHE A 44 2.03 -7.48 11.11
CA PHE A 44 0.98 -7.02 12.03
C PHE A 44 0.50 -5.59 11.76
N LEU A 45 0.56 -5.15 10.49
CA LEU A 45 0.09 -3.85 10.07
C LEU A 45 -1.39 -3.92 9.67
N GLY A 46 -2.15 -2.90 10.04
CA GLY A 46 -3.58 -2.84 9.72
C GLY A 46 -4.50 -3.54 10.72
N LEU A 47 -4.01 -3.86 11.91
CA LEU A 47 -4.84 -4.43 12.97
C LEU A 47 -5.89 -3.45 13.52
N CYS A 48 -5.64 -2.14 13.42
CA CYS A 48 -6.58 -1.13 13.91
C CYS A 48 -7.94 -1.21 13.21
N PRO A 49 -8.04 -1.20 11.87
CA PRO A 49 -9.32 -1.42 11.19
C PRO A 49 -9.85 -2.84 11.37
N PHE A 50 -8.99 -3.85 11.44
CA PHE A 50 -9.39 -5.23 11.66
C PHE A 50 -10.18 -5.41 12.98
N MET A 51 -9.69 -4.86 14.07
CA MET A 51 -10.35 -4.94 15.38
C MET A 51 -11.68 -4.16 15.42
N GLY A 52 -11.79 -3.09 14.62
CA GLY A 52 -12.99 -2.24 14.62
C GLY A 52 -14.16 -2.78 13.78
N VAL A 53 -13.88 -3.58 12.77
CA VAL A 53 -14.87 -3.95 11.73
C VAL A 53 -15.29 -5.43 11.77
N SER A 54 -14.61 -6.23 12.58
CA SER A 54 -14.83 -7.69 12.67
C SER A 54 -16.23 -8.15 13.08
N ASN A 55 -17.09 -7.25 13.58
CA ASN A 55 -18.40 -7.61 14.14
C ASN A 55 -19.55 -7.73 13.12
N LYS A 56 -19.41 -7.14 11.92
CA LYS A 56 -20.48 -7.12 10.90
C LYS A 56 -19.90 -7.32 9.51
N LEU A 57 -20.35 -8.35 8.80
CA LEU A 57 -19.92 -8.69 7.44
C LEU A 57 -20.18 -7.58 6.43
N ASP A 58 -21.33 -6.91 6.50
CA ASP A 58 -21.67 -5.82 5.57
C ASP A 58 -20.69 -4.64 5.69
N THR A 59 -20.32 -4.30 6.92
CA THR A 59 -19.34 -3.25 7.19
C THR A 59 -17.92 -3.69 6.78
N ALA A 60 -17.59 -4.96 6.99
CA ALA A 60 -16.29 -5.53 6.61
C ALA A 60 -16.09 -5.51 5.08
N ILE A 61 -17.09 -5.87 4.31
CA ILE A 61 -17.06 -5.84 2.83
C ILE A 61 -16.89 -4.40 2.33
N GLY A 62 -17.66 -3.46 2.87
CA GLY A 62 -17.55 -2.04 2.53
C GLY A 62 -16.18 -1.46 2.86
N MET A 63 -15.63 -1.82 4.03
CA MET A 63 -14.32 -1.39 4.48
C MET A 63 -13.20 -1.98 3.62
N SER A 64 -13.30 -3.25 3.26
CA SER A 64 -12.31 -3.93 2.42
C SER A 64 -12.27 -3.32 1.02
N ALA A 65 -13.42 -3.00 0.43
CA ALA A 65 -13.50 -2.32 -0.87
C ALA A 65 -12.88 -0.91 -0.82
N ALA A 66 -13.20 -0.12 0.19
CA ALA A 66 -12.64 1.22 0.39
C ALA A 66 -11.13 1.16 0.64
N THR A 67 -10.67 0.23 1.46
CA THR A 67 -9.23 0.05 1.74
C THR A 67 -8.47 -0.40 0.50
N THR A 68 -9.05 -1.27 -0.32
CA THR A 68 -8.45 -1.70 -1.59
C THR A 68 -8.24 -0.52 -2.53
N PHE A 69 -9.25 0.32 -2.67
CA PHE A 69 -9.15 1.53 -3.48
C PHE A 69 -8.08 2.48 -2.96
N VAL A 70 -8.07 2.76 -1.65
CA VAL A 70 -7.10 3.64 -1.01
C VAL A 70 -5.68 3.10 -1.11
N LEU A 71 -5.46 1.80 -0.87
CA LEU A 71 -4.14 1.18 -0.96
C LEU A 71 -3.56 1.26 -2.37
N THR A 72 -4.37 0.97 -3.38
CA THR A 72 -3.94 1.06 -4.78
C THR A 72 -3.61 2.49 -5.16
N LEU A 73 -4.48 3.44 -4.82
CA LEU A 73 -4.27 4.85 -5.13
C LEU A 73 -3.07 5.43 -4.37
N ALA A 74 -2.92 5.10 -3.11
CA ALA A 74 -1.79 5.52 -2.28
C ALA A 74 -0.46 4.95 -2.78
N SER A 75 -0.44 3.70 -3.25
CA SER A 75 0.74 3.07 -3.85
C SER A 75 1.19 3.81 -5.12
N VAL A 76 0.26 4.17 -5.99
CA VAL A 76 0.54 4.96 -7.21
C VAL A 76 1.04 6.37 -6.84
N CYS A 77 0.35 7.07 -5.96
CA CYS A 77 0.73 8.42 -5.55
C CYS A 77 2.08 8.45 -4.84
N SER A 78 2.35 7.49 -3.96
CA SER A 78 3.64 7.42 -3.26
C SER A 78 4.80 7.16 -4.23
N TYR A 79 4.60 6.32 -5.24
CA TYR A 79 5.60 6.11 -6.28
C TYR A 79 5.90 7.41 -7.05
N LEU A 80 4.87 8.12 -7.49
CA LEU A 80 5.02 9.40 -8.20
C LEU A 80 5.73 10.45 -7.34
N VAL A 81 5.37 10.56 -6.07
CA VAL A 81 6.00 11.51 -5.15
C VAL A 81 7.46 11.14 -4.88
N ASN A 82 7.77 9.86 -4.76
CA ASN A 82 9.15 9.40 -4.59
C ASN A 82 10.00 9.78 -5.81
N GLU A 83 9.54 9.44 -7.02
CA GLU A 83 10.26 9.66 -8.27
C GLU A 83 10.45 11.15 -8.59
N TYR A 84 9.39 11.97 -8.45
CA TYR A 84 9.41 13.36 -8.86
C TYR A 84 9.83 14.34 -7.78
N LEU A 85 9.63 14.03 -6.52
CA LEU A 85 9.86 14.95 -5.41
C LEU A 85 11.05 14.56 -4.54
N LEU A 86 11.15 13.30 -4.13
CA LEU A 86 12.18 12.88 -3.19
C LEU A 86 13.54 12.67 -3.84
N GLU A 87 13.59 12.10 -5.01
CA GLU A 87 14.83 11.78 -5.71
C GLU A 87 15.61 13.05 -6.08
N PRO A 88 15.01 14.08 -6.72
CA PRO A 88 15.73 15.30 -7.07
C PRO A 88 16.09 16.19 -5.88
N LEU A 89 15.35 16.11 -4.76
CA LEU A 89 15.61 16.93 -3.56
C LEU A 89 16.57 16.26 -2.56
N GLY A 90 16.87 14.97 -2.69
CA GLY A 90 17.78 14.24 -1.79
C GLY A 90 17.31 14.16 -0.33
N LEU A 91 16.01 14.39 -0.07
CA LEU A 91 15.43 14.50 1.26
C LEU A 91 14.95 13.13 1.79
N MET A 92 15.85 12.15 1.80
CA MET A 92 15.52 10.81 2.33
C MET A 92 15.06 10.81 3.80
N SER A 93 15.51 11.80 4.58
CA SER A 93 15.13 11.93 6.00
C SER A 93 13.65 12.32 6.19
N LEU A 94 13.04 13.01 5.23
CA LEU A 94 11.66 13.49 5.28
C LEU A 94 10.68 12.58 4.50
N GLN A 95 11.15 11.45 4.02
CA GLN A 95 10.38 10.50 3.22
C GLN A 95 9.08 10.07 3.92
N THR A 96 9.16 9.68 5.18
CA THR A 96 8.00 9.22 5.96
C THR A 96 6.97 10.34 6.17
N LEU A 97 7.43 11.56 6.46
CA LEU A 97 6.53 12.72 6.61
C LEU A 97 5.82 13.07 5.31
N SER A 98 6.53 13.02 4.20
CA SER A 98 5.97 13.28 2.87
C SER A 98 4.90 12.24 2.52
N PHE A 99 5.13 10.97 2.82
CA PHE A 99 4.13 9.92 2.57
C PHE A 99 2.89 10.05 3.44
N ILE A 100 3.05 10.38 4.72
CA ILE A 100 1.90 10.62 5.60
C ILE A 100 1.02 11.74 5.04
N LEU A 101 1.63 12.82 4.56
CA LEU A 101 0.92 13.95 3.97
C LEU A 101 0.18 13.55 2.68
N VAL A 102 0.85 12.83 1.79
CA VAL A 102 0.26 12.34 0.54
C VAL A 102 -0.91 11.39 0.81
N ILE A 103 -0.73 10.45 1.74
CA ILE A 103 -1.78 9.51 2.13
C ILE A 103 -2.99 10.25 2.71
N ALA A 104 -2.76 11.27 3.55
CA ALA A 104 -3.84 12.09 4.09
C ALA A 104 -4.65 12.78 2.98
N VAL A 105 -3.99 13.36 1.98
CA VAL A 105 -4.66 13.99 0.83
C VAL A 105 -5.45 12.98 0.00
N VAL A 106 -4.85 11.80 -0.28
CA VAL A 106 -5.49 10.72 -1.05
C VAL A 106 -6.74 10.21 -0.33
N VAL A 107 -6.68 10.03 0.99
CA VAL A 107 -7.83 9.56 1.77
C VAL A 107 -8.92 10.61 1.84
N GLN A 108 -8.59 11.89 1.99
CA GLN A 108 -9.56 12.98 1.93
C GLN A 108 -10.27 13.03 0.56
N PHE A 109 -9.53 12.83 -0.51
CA PHE A 109 -10.09 12.72 -1.86
C PHE A 109 -11.04 11.52 -1.97
N THR A 110 -10.64 10.36 -1.46
CA THR A 110 -11.45 9.14 -1.45
C THR A 110 -12.73 9.32 -0.65
N GLU A 111 -12.66 9.97 0.50
CA GLU A 111 -13.83 10.29 1.33
C GLU A 111 -14.85 11.13 0.56
N MET A 112 -14.37 12.14 -0.15
CA MET A 112 -15.21 13.00 -0.98
C MET A 112 -15.88 12.21 -2.12
N VAL A 113 -15.16 11.30 -2.76
CA VAL A 113 -15.68 10.43 -3.81
C VAL A 113 -16.74 9.46 -3.27
N VAL A 114 -16.45 8.80 -2.15
CA VAL A 114 -17.40 7.85 -1.51
C VAL A 114 -18.66 8.56 -1.06
N HIS A 115 -18.55 9.75 -0.50
CA HIS A 115 -19.70 10.56 -0.09
C HIS A 115 -20.62 10.88 -1.28
N LYS A 116 -20.06 11.14 -2.45
CA LYS A 116 -20.82 11.47 -3.66
C LYS A 116 -21.41 10.25 -4.36
N THR A 117 -20.71 9.12 -4.34
CA THR A 117 -21.07 7.91 -5.11
C THR A 117 -22.07 7.04 -4.37
N SER A 118 -21.95 6.90 -3.06
CA SER A 118 -22.79 5.99 -2.28
C SER A 118 -23.05 6.51 -0.87
N PRO A 119 -24.13 7.32 -0.66
CA PRO A 119 -24.43 7.88 0.66
C PRO A 119 -24.80 6.80 1.69
N THR A 120 -25.27 5.62 1.25
CA THR A 120 -25.54 4.48 2.12
C THR A 120 -24.24 3.88 2.67
N LEU A 121 -23.24 3.73 1.81
CA LEU A 121 -21.91 3.26 2.19
C LEU A 121 -21.22 4.26 3.13
N TYR A 122 -21.38 5.55 2.86
CA TYR A 122 -20.86 6.62 3.71
C TYR A 122 -21.45 6.58 5.13
N ARG A 123 -22.75 6.30 5.27
CA ARG A 123 -23.40 6.15 6.59
C ARG A 123 -22.90 4.95 7.37
N LEU A 124 -22.60 3.85 6.67
CA LEU A 124 -22.04 2.63 7.28
C LEU A 124 -20.57 2.81 7.65
N LEU A 125 -19.81 3.49 6.80
CA LEU A 125 -18.37 3.72 6.98
C LEU A 125 -18.02 5.01 7.73
N GLY A 126 -18.98 5.92 7.96
CA GLY A 126 -18.71 7.27 8.47
C GLY A 126 -17.91 7.32 9.78
N ILE A 127 -18.09 6.33 10.65
CA ILE A 127 -17.32 6.19 11.91
C ILE A 127 -15.93 5.58 11.65
N PHE A 128 -15.79 4.79 10.58
CA PHE A 128 -14.57 4.05 10.26
C PHE A 128 -13.66 4.76 9.24
N LEU A 129 -14.13 5.86 8.63
CA LEU A 129 -13.34 6.66 7.69
C LEU A 129 -12.05 7.21 8.31
N PRO A 130 -12.04 7.77 9.53
CA PRO A 130 -10.81 8.15 10.19
C PRO A 130 -9.84 6.97 10.40
N LEU A 131 -10.36 5.77 10.55
CA LEU A 131 -9.59 4.55 10.73
C LEU A 131 -8.82 4.15 9.45
N ILE A 132 -9.35 4.51 8.28
CA ILE A 132 -8.67 4.31 6.99
C ILE A 132 -7.53 5.33 6.83
N THR A 133 -7.74 6.57 7.26
CA THR A 133 -6.73 7.65 7.20
C THR A 133 -5.51 7.34 8.07
N THR A 134 -5.74 6.82 9.27
CA THR A 134 -4.68 6.47 10.23
C THR A 134 -4.19 5.03 10.08
N ASN A 135 -4.51 4.37 8.96
CA ASN A 135 -4.17 2.98 8.74
C ASN A 135 -2.67 2.82 8.47
N CYS A 136 -1.98 2.20 9.43
CA CYS A 136 -0.55 1.88 9.32
C CYS A 136 -0.22 0.95 8.14
N ALA A 137 -1.20 0.19 7.63
CA ALA A 137 -1.02 -0.65 6.47
C ALA A 137 -0.73 0.16 5.19
N VAL A 138 -1.44 1.28 5.00
CA VAL A 138 -1.25 2.14 3.82
C VAL A 138 0.15 2.73 3.80
N LEU A 139 0.61 3.23 4.95
CA LEU A 139 1.98 3.75 5.10
C LEU A 139 3.01 2.62 4.94
N GLY A 140 2.75 1.46 5.52
CA GLY A 140 3.64 0.30 5.44
C GLY A 140 3.83 -0.19 4.00
N VAL A 141 2.76 -0.30 3.22
CA VAL A 141 2.82 -0.68 1.80
C VAL A 141 3.57 0.37 0.98
N ALA A 142 3.37 1.66 1.23
CA ALA A 142 4.09 2.72 0.56
C ALA A 142 5.61 2.66 0.83
N LEU A 143 6.01 2.46 2.08
CA LEU A 143 7.41 2.32 2.46
C LEU A 143 8.05 1.04 1.90
N LEU A 144 7.32 -0.09 1.92
CA LEU A 144 7.81 -1.35 1.36
C LEU A 144 8.02 -1.26 -0.15
N ASN A 145 7.11 -0.63 -0.88
CA ASN A 145 7.25 -0.41 -2.32
C ASN A 145 8.55 0.31 -2.69
N ILE A 146 8.96 1.27 -1.89
CA ILE A 146 10.18 2.04 -2.15
C ILE A 146 11.42 1.28 -1.70
N ASN A 147 11.37 0.60 -0.57
CA ASN A 147 12.47 -0.22 -0.09
C ASN A 147 12.84 -1.34 -1.05
N GLU A 148 11.83 -1.94 -1.69
CA GLU A 148 12.00 -2.99 -2.70
C GLU A 148 12.32 -2.43 -4.10
N GLN A 149 12.32 -1.10 -4.28
CA GLN A 149 12.57 -0.42 -5.56
C GLN A 149 11.71 -0.96 -6.71
N HIS A 150 10.44 -1.18 -6.45
CA HIS A 150 9.48 -1.67 -7.44
C HIS A 150 9.29 -0.66 -8.58
N ASN A 151 9.20 -1.17 -9.81
CA ASN A 151 8.77 -0.37 -10.96
C ASN A 151 7.31 0.06 -10.81
N PHE A 152 6.88 1.06 -11.59
CA PHE A 152 5.52 1.59 -11.54
C PHE A 152 4.44 0.50 -11.61
N VAL A 153 4.57 -0.46 -12.55
CA VAL A 153 3.62 -1.56 -12.71
C VAL A 153 3.69 -2.52 -11.52
N GLN A 154 4.88 -2.82 -11.03
CA GLN A 154 5.08 -3.67 -9.85
C GLN A 154 4.48 -3.04 -8.59
N SER A 155 4.59 -1.72 -8.43
CA SER A 155 3.97 -0.99 -7.33
C SER A 155 2.45 -1.08 -7.32
N ILE A 156 1.82 -1.05 -8.51
CA ILE A 156 0.37 -1.23 -8.64
C ILE A 156 -0.02 -2.66 -8.28
N VAL A 157 0.68 -3.65 -8.83
CA VAL A 157 0.41 -5.08 -8.56
C VAL A 157 0.63 -5.41 -7.09
N TYR A 158 1.68 -4.86 -6.48
CA TYR A 158 1.96 -5.04 -5.05
C TYR A 158 0.89 -4.40 -4.18
N GLY A 159 0.45 -3.18 -4.51
CA GLY A 159 -0.63 -2.49 -3.82
C GLY A 159 -1.96 -3.24 -3.89
N LEU A 160 -2.30 -3.78 -5.06
CA LEU A 160 -3.48 -4.64 -5.25
C LEU A 160 -3.35 -5.96 -4.49
N GLY A 161 -2.20 -6.62 -4.55
CA GLY A 161 -1.93 -7.86 -3.81
C GLY A 161 -2.05 -7.67 -2.30
N ALA A 162 -1.47 -6.59 -1.79
CA ALA A 162 -1.58 -6.20 -0.38
C ALA A 162 -3.04 -5.94 0.03
N ALA A 163 -3.79 -5.25 -0.82
CA ALA A 163 -5.20 -4.95 -0.57
C ALA A 163 -6.09 -6.20 -0.56
N ILE A 164 -5.87 -7.12 -1.49
CA ILE A 164 -6.57 -8.42 -1.52
C ILE A 164 -6.18 -9.25 -0.28
N GLY A 165 -4.90 -9.25 0.09
CA GLY A 165 -4.42 -9.91 1.30
C GLY A 165 -5.08 -9.37 2.57
N PHE A 166 -5.26 -8.05 2.68
CA PHE A 166 -6.01 -7.42 3.76
C PHE A 166 -7.49 -7.80 3.75
N SER A 167 -8.08 -7.88 2.57
CA SER A 167 -9.50 -8.24 2.41
C SER A 167 -9.81 -9.69 2.78
N LEU A 168 -8.83 -10.59 2.64
CA LEU A 168 -8.97 -12.01 2.98
C LEU A 168 -8.91 -12.28 4.49
N VAL A 169 -8.18 -11.44 5.23
CA VAL A 169 -7.98 -11.58 6.68
C VAL A 169 -9.10 -10.89 7.45
#